data_a0dd1d6c33815ecbbbd09692f353cc16
#
_entry.id   a0dd1d6c33815ecbbbd09692f353cc16
#
_cell.length_a   1.000
_cell.length_b   1.000
_cell.length_c   1.000
_cell.angle_alpha   90.00
_cell.angle_beta   90.00
_cell.angle_gamma   90.00
#
_symmetry.space_group_name_H-M   'P 1'
#
loop_
_entity.id
_entity.type
_entity.pdbx_description
1 polymer ?
#
loop_
_entity_poly.entity_id
_entity_poly.type
_entity_poly.pdbx_seq_one_letter_code
_entity_poly.pdbx_strand_id
1 'polypeptide(L)'
;DLLGSMGRSSVGGHDTRELSTGIEAGGPPRPYEFGDTMNLDASATILNAVRRGAGLDVDHEDLMVTQGDYQSSCATVLLLDCSHSMILYGEDRFTPAKRVALALAQLIKTQYPGDTLQAVLFHDSAEEIPVRELGRVRVGPYYTNTREGLRLARRLLEKQRKDMRQIVMITDGKPSALTQPDGRIYKNAFGLDPFVIAE
;
A
#
# COMPACT_ATOMS: atom_id res chain seq x y z
N ASP A 1 3.18 -7.12 -21.40
CA ASP A 1 1.87 -6.45 -21.16
C ASP A 1 1.15 -7.02 -19.91
N LEU A 2 1.85 -6.98 -18.78
CA LEU A 2 1.29 -7.43 -17.50
C LEU A 2 0.30 -6.41 -16.88
N LEU A 3 0.31 -5.18 -17.36
CA LEU A 3 -0.55 -4.09 -16.86
C LEU A 3 -1.84 -3.89 -17.68
N GLY A 4 -1.97 -4.56 -18.82
CA GLY A 4 -3.12 -4.36 -19.74
C GLY A 4 -4.40 -5.09 -19.35
N SER A 5 -4.35 -6.02 -18.41
CA SER A 5 -5.51 -6.84 -18.00
C SER A 5 -6.15 -6.43 -16.66
N MET A 6 -5.58 -5.45 -15.97
CA MET A 6 -6.20 -4.91 -14.76
C MET A 6 -7.33 -3.96 -15.18
N GLY A 7 -8.56 -4.44 -15.07
CA GLY A 7 -9.75 -3.64 -15.34
C GLY A 7 -9.66 -2.31 -14.61
N ARG A 8 -9.96 -1.21 -15.29
CA ARG A 8 -10.06 0.12 -14.72
C ARG A 8 -11.14 0.10 -13.64
N SER A 9 -10.75 -0.02 -12.39
CA SER A 9 -11.57 0.48 -11.32
C SER A 9 -11.51 2.01 -11.40
N SER A 10 -12.64 2.63 -11.48
CA SER A 10 -12.73 4.09 -11.48
C SER A 10 -12.16 4.60 -10.17
N VAL A 11 -11.06 5.37 -10.27
CA VAL A 11 -10.45 6.14 -9.18
C VAL A 11 -10.13 5.33 -7.92
N GLY A 12 -8.94 4.77 -7.89
CA GLY A 12 -8.12 4.43 -6.72
C GLY A 12 -8.78 4.04 -5.40
N GLY A 13 -9.76 3.11 -5.41
CA GLY A 13 -10.36 2.57 -4.21
C GLY A 13 -9.79 1.17 -3.93
N HIS A 14 -9.33 0.94 -2.71
CA HIS A 14 -9.12 -0.40 -2.21
C HIS A 14 -10.45 -0.92 -1.68
N ASP A 15 -10.92 -2.05 -2.18
CA ASP A 15 -12.15 -2.71 -1.72
C ASP A 15 -11.94 -3.22 -0.28
N THR A 16 -12.35 -2.44 0.71
CA THR A 16 -12.32 -2.85 2.11
C THR A 16 -13.73 -2.93 2.66
N ARG A 17 -14.04 -4.01 3.37
CA ARG A 17 -15.33 -4.20 4.07
C ARG A 17 -15.47 -3.36 5.34
N GLU A 18 -14.47 -2.57 5.70
CA GLU A 18 -14.46 -1.76 6.92
C GLU A 18 -14.69 -0.28 6.63
N LEU A 19 -15.43 0.37 7.52
CA LEU A 19 -15.81 1.78 7.48
C LEU A 19 -14.56 2.68 7.41
N SER A 20 -14.31 3.28 6.26
CA SER A 20 -13.28 4.32 6.13
C SER A 20 -13.87 5.70 6.42
N THR A 21 -13.08 6.58 7.06
CA THR A 21 -13.52 7.92 7.52
C THR A 21 -13.48 8.99 6.44
N GLY A 22 -13.19 8.65 5.18
CA GLY A 22 -13.13 9.61 4.07
C GLY A 22 -14.18 9.29 3.02
N ILE A 23 -15.29 10.04 3.01
CA ILE A 23 -16.33 9.94 1.97
C ILE A 23 -16.07 11.05 0.95
N GLU A 24 -15.57 10.72 -0.23
CA GLU A 24 -15.72 11.58 -1.39
C GLU A 24 -16.99 11.17 -2.11
N ALA A 25 -17.90 12.13 -2.30
CA ALA A 25 -19.12 11.94 -3.10
C ALA A 25 -18.70 11.77 -4.58
N GLY A 26 -18.66 10.54 -5.07
CA GLY A 26 -18.06 10.23 -6.37
C GLY A 26 -19.04 9.76 -7.45
N GLY A 27 -20.29 9.48 -7.13
CA GLY A 27 -21.25 8.94 -8.08
C GLY A 27 -22.59 9.67 -8.09
N PRO A 28 -23.44 9.45 -9.12
CA PRO A 28 -24.80 9.96 -9.12
C PRO A 28 -25.58 9.34 -7.95
N PRO A 29 -26.49 10.10 -7.31
CA PRO A 29 -27.33 9.59 -6.24
C PRO A 29 -28.19 8.41 -6.74
N ARG A 30 -28.36 7.37 -5.92
CA ARG A 30 -29.23 6.23 -6.19
C ARG A 30 -30.34 6.11 -5.15
N PRO A 31 -31.44 5.42 -5.47
CA PRO A 31 -32.47 5.11 -4.48
C PRO A 31 -31.89 4.37 -3.28
N TYR A 32 -32.42 4.69 -2.10
CA TYR A 32 -32.07 4.00 -0.86
C TYR A 32 -32.58 2.55 -0.88
N GLU A 33 -31.71 1.62 -0.51
CA GLU A 33 -32.07 0.22 -0.26
C GLU A 33 -31.85 -0.14 1.20
N PHE A 34 -32.70 -1.03 1.72
CA PHE A 34 -32.60 -1.44 3.13
C PHE A 34 -31.23 -2.08 3.42
N GLY A 35 -30.50 -1.46 4.36
CA GLY A 35 -29.13 -1.86 4.71
C GLY A 35 -28.05 -0.92 4.22
N ASP A 36 -28.40 0.11 3.45
CA ASP A 36 -27.47 1.16 3.07
C ASP A 36 -27.02 2.00 4.26
N THR A 37 -25.77 2.48 4.21
CA THR A 37 -25.31 3.51 5.13
C THR A 37 -26.07 4.80 4.91
N MET A 38 -26.47 5.49 5.99
CA MET A 38 -27.35 6.69 5.96
C MET A 38 -26.66 7.94 5.39
N ASN A 39 -25.99 7.85 4.25
CA ASN A 39 -25.46 8.99 3.49
C ASN A 39 -26.56 9.55 2.58
N LEU A 40 -27.61 10.12 3.17
CA LEU A 40 -28.73 10.67 2.43
C LEU A 40 -28.29 11.90 1.63
N ASP A 41 -28.60 11.89 0.32
CA ASP A 41 -28.56 13.08 -0.52
C ASP A 41 -29.86 13.86 -0.34
N ALA A 42 -29.83 14.86 0.52
CA ALA A 42 -31.01 15.69 0.83
C ALA A 42 -31.56 16.38 -0.42
N SER A 43 -30.71 16.85 -1.32
CA SER A 43 -31.12 17.55 -2.54
C SER A 43 -31.83 16.61 -3.51
N ALA A 44 -31.26 15.44 -3.76
CA ALA A 44 -31.87 14.43 -4.63
C ALA A 44 -33.14 13.85 -4.03
N THR A 45 -33.21 13.65 -2.71
CA THR A 45 -34.42 13.21 -1.98
C THR A 45 -35.56 14.19 -2.11
N ILE A 46 -35.30 15.47 -1.83
CA ILE A 46 -36.33 16.52 -1.97
C ILE A 46 -36.79 16.63 -3.43
N LEU A 47 -35.87 16.55 -4.39
CA LEU A 47 -36.22 16.59 -5.81
C LEU A 47 -37.16 15.44 -6.21
N ASN A 48 -36.95 14.24 -5.67
CA ASN A 48 -37.84 13.10 -5.91
C ASN A 48 -39.25 13.34 -5.30
N ALA A 49 -39.33 13.81 -4.06
CA ALA A 49 -40.60 14.15 -3.43
C ALA A 49 -41.38 15.20 -4.23
N VAL A 50 -40.70 16.25 -4.71
CA VAL A 50 -41.30 17.25 -5.59
C VAL A 50 -41.78 16.66 -6.92
N ARG A 51 -40.99 15.77 -7.54
CA ARG A 51 -41.35 15.07 -8.80
C ARG A 51 -42.58 14.16 -8.62
N ARG A 52 -42.71 13.51 -7.47
CA ARG A 52 -43.89 12.73 -7.08
C ARG A 52 -45.16 13.60 -6.86
N GLY A 53 -45.00 14.92 -6.75
CA GLY A 53 -46.09 15.85 -6.50
C GLY A 53 -46.43 16.03 -5.03
N ALA A 54 -45.58 15.55 -4.11
CA ALA A 54 -45.80 15.63 -2.67
C ALA A 54 -45.23 16.91 -2.02
N GLY A 55 -44.66 17.82 -2.83
CA GLY A 55 -44.03 19.03 -2.30
C GLY A 55 -42.81 18.70 -1.44
N LEU A 56 -42.84 19.07 -0.15
CA LEU A 56 -41.74 18.76 0.80
C LEU A 56 -42.05 17.56 1.71
N ASP A 57 -43.19 16.87 1.46
CA ASP A 57 -43.53 15.64 2.19
C ASP A 57 -42.73 14.45 1.62
N VAL A 58 -41.68 14.09 2.33
CA VAL A 58 -40.72 13.06 1.92
C VAL A 58 -41.15 11.69 2.41
N ASP A 59 -41.33 10.74 1.51
CA ASP A 59 -41.64 9.36 1.81
C ASP A 59 -40.37 8.49 1.65
N HIS A 60 -40.41 7.25 2.16
CA HIS A 60 -39.31 6.29 2.07
C HIS A 60 -38.83 6.05 0.62
N GLU A 61 -39.78 6.05 -0.32
CA GLU A 61 -39.47 5.86 -1.75
C GLU A 61 -38.72 7.03 -2.39
N ASP A 62 -38.73 8.22 -1.76
CA ASP A 62 -38.04 9.41 -2.26
C ASP A 62 -36.58 9.44 -1.81
N LEU A 63 -36.22 8.60 -0.83
CA LEU A 63 -34.87 8.62 -0.23
C LEU A 63 -33.82 8.29 -1.26
N MET A 64 -32.89 9.20 -1.39
CA MET A 64 -31.70 9.04 -2.25
C MET A 64 -30.45 9.02 -1.40
N VAL A 65 -29.55 8.10 -1.70
CA VAL A 65 -28.24 8.01 -1.06
C VAL A 65 -27.14 8.39 -2.04
N THR A 66 -26.16 9.15 -1.55
CA THR A 66 -24.96 9.43 -2.31
C THR A 66 -24.12 8.15 -2.36
N GLN A 67 -23.77 7.71 -3.56
CA GLN A 67 -22.72 6.69 -3.70
C GLN A 67 -21.39 7.34 -3.29
N GLY A 68 -20.95 7.02 -2.08
CA GLY A 68 -19.59 7.32 -1.66
C GLY A 68 -18.70 6.18 -2.10
N ASP A 69 -17.77 6.44 -3.00
CA ASP A 69 -16.63 5.55 -3.17
C ASP A 69 -15.77 5.67 -1.90
N TYR A 70 -15.75 4.61 -1.09
CA TYR A 70 -14.88 4.55 0.06
C TYR A 70 -13.44 4.49 -0.42
N GLN A 71 -12.80 5.62 -0.50
CA GLN A 71 -11.35 5.68 -0.75
C GLN A 71 -10.61 5.42 0.57
N SER A 72 -10.33 4.15 0.86
CA SER A 72 -9.35 3.85 1.90
C SER A 72 -7.98 4.27 1.42
N SER A 73 -7.27 5.05 2.21
CA SER A 73 -5.90 5.44 1.89
C SER A 73 -4.91 4.47 2.49
N CYS A 74 -3.93 4.06 1.69
CA CYS A 74 -2.90 3.11 2.09
C CYS A 74 -1.54 3.78 2.29
N ALA A 75 -0.81 3.33 3.33
CA ALA A 75 0.61 3.61 3.48
C ALA A 75 1.42 2.37 3.11
N THR A 76 2.24 2.48 2.09
CA THR A 76 3.10 1.39 1.62
C THR A 76 4.56 1.68 1.92
N VAL A 77 5.26 0.73 2.54
CA VAL A 77 6.72 0.72 2.60
C VAL A 77 7.24 -0.36 1.68
N LEU A 78 8.01 0.04 0.68
CA LEU A 78 8.67 -0.83 -0.26
C LEU A 78 10.09 -1.14 0.23
N LEU A 79 10.34 -2.39 0.58
CA LEU A 79 11.64 -2.92 0.97
C LEU A 79 12.34 -3.53 -0.24
N LEU A 80 13.52 -3.02 -0.60
CA LEU A 80 14.35 -3.57 -1.67
C LEU A 80 15.65 -4.13 -1.09
N ASP A 81 15.88 -5.40 -1.34
CA ASP A 81 17.11 -6.10 -0.98
C ASP A 81 18.28 -5.66 -1.89
N CYS A 82 19.35 -5.18 -1.25
CA CYS A 82 20.58 -4.76 -1.93
C CYS A 82 21.77 -5.62 -1.52
N SER A 83 21.53 -6.80 -0.95
CA SER A 83 22.57 -7.74 -0.54
C SER A 83 23.27 -8.40 -1.74
N HIS A 84 24.45 -8.94 -1.49
CA HIS A 84 25.28 -9.56 -2.52
C HIS A 84 24.64 -10.82 -3.13
N SER A 85 23.77 -11.50 -2.41
CA SER A 85 23.01 -12.67 -2.90
C SER A 85 22.20 -12.38 -4.15
N MET A 86 21.73 -11.14 -4.30
CA MET A 86 20.94 -10.70 -5.45
C MET A 86 21.68 -10.76 -6.80
N ILE A 87 23.01 -10.92 -6.79
CA ILE A 87 23.85 -11.02 -8.01
C ILE A 87 24.80 -12.24 -7.98
N LEU A 88 24.62 -13.17 -7.01
CA LEU A 88 25.43 -14.36 -6.91
C LEU A 88 25.09 -15.41 -7.97
N TYR A 89 26.02 -16.31 -8.21
CA TYR A 89 25.90 -17.48 -9.10
C TYR A 89 25.65 -17.15 -10.58
N GLY A 90 26.08 -15.96 -11.04
CA GLY A 90 25.92 -15.55 -12.45
C GLY A 90 24.50 -15.13 -12.83
N GLU A 91 23.59 -15.05 -11.85
CA GLU A 91 22.23 -14.58 -12.04
C GLU A 91 22.07 -13.16 -11.50
N ASP A 92 21.65 -12.24 -12.35
CA ASP A 92 21.26 -10.88 -11.93
C ASP A 92 19.78 -10.85 -11.54
N ARG A 93 19.50 -11.06 -10.26
CA ARG A 93 18.17 -10.95 -9.68
C ARG A 93 17.81 -9.50 -9.28
N PHE A 94 18.86 -8.70 -9.11
CA PHE A 94 18.68 -7.31 -8.66
C PHE A 94 18.05 -6.41 -9.74
N THR A 95 18.49 -6.52 -10.98
CA THR A 95 17.93 -5.70 -12.07
C THR A 95 16.43 -5.90 -12.26
N PRO A 96 15.90 -7.15 -12.35
CA PRO A 96 14.44 -7.34 -12.39
C PRO A 96 13.75 -6.88 -11.12
N ALA A 97 14.30 -7.12 -9.92
CA ALA A 97 13.75 -6.66 -8.65
C ALA A 97 13.60 -5.14 -8.62
N LYS A 98 14.64 -4.42 -9.05
CA LYS A 98 14.62 -2.96 -9.15
C LYS A 98 13.59 -2.46 -10.17
N ARG A 99 13.40 -3.16 -11.29
CA ARG A 99 12.36 -2.83 -12.28
C ARG A 99 10.96 -2.98 -11.69
N VAL A 100 10.72 -4.04 -10.94
CA VAL A 100 9.44 -4.25 -10.24
C VAL A 100 9.21 -3.16 -9.20
N ALA A 101 10.23 -2.80 -8.41
CA ALA A 101 10.15 -1.73 -7.43
C ALA A 101 9.78 -0.38 -8.07
N LEU A 102 10.42 -0.04 -9.19
CA LEU A 102 10.13 1.18 -9.94
C LEU A 102 8.73 1.18 -10.56
N ALA A 103 8.30 0.03 -11.13
CA ALA A 103 6.98 -0.12 -11.70
C ALA A 103 5.89 0.03 -10.63
N LEU A 104 6.07 -0.60 -9.47
CA LEU A 104 5.16 -0.48 -8.33
C LEU A 104 5.11 0.95 -7.80
N ALA A 105 6.26 1.62 -7.67
CA ALA A 105 6.33 3.01 -7.25
C ALA A 105 5.58 3.95 -8.22
N GLN A 106 5.73 3.72 -9.53
CA GLN A 106 5.01 4.47 -10.54
C GLN A 106 3.50 4.17 -10.50
N LEU A 107 3.11 2.91 -10.34
CA LEU A 107 1.71 2.49 -10.24
C LEU A 107 1.02 3.20 -9.06
N ILE A 108 1.61 3.12 -7.86
CA ILE A 108 1.03 3.76 -6.66
C ILE A 108 0.91 5.26 -6.88
N LYS A 109 1.95 5.91 -7.39
CA LYS A 109 1.94 7.35 -7.60
C LYS A 109 0.88 7.81 -8.61
N THR A 110 0.60 7.01 -9.65
CA THR A 110 -0.31 7.41 -10.74
C THR A 110 -1.74 6.97 -10.54
N GLN A 111 -1.96 5.80 -9.93
CA GLN A 111 -3.30 5.22 -9.76
C GLN A 111 -3.91 5.52 -8.39
N TYR A 112 -3.07 5.78 -7.38
CA TYR A 112 -3.52 5.95 -5.99
C TYR A 112 -2.93 7.24 -5.38
N PRO A 113 -3.38 8.44 -5.83
CA PRO A 113 -2.80 9.72 -5.39
C PRO A 113 -3.01 10.00 -3.90
N GLY A 114 -3.99 9.33 -3.26
CA GLY A 114 -4.22 9.40 -1.81
C GLY A 114 -3.26 8.54 -0.98
N ASP A 115 -2.52 7.62 -1.60
CA ASP A 115 -1.61 6.71 -0.92
C ASP A 115 -0.26 7.35 -0.66
N THR A 116 0.44 6.84 0.36
CA THR A 116 1.83 7.21 0.63
C THR A 116 2.74 6.03 0.33
N LEU A 117 3.88 6.33 -0.29
CA LEU A 117 4.92 5.35 -0.58
C LEU A 117 6.26 5.81 -0.02
N GLN A 118 6.88 4.95 0.77
CA GLN A 118 8.24 5.11 1.26
C GLN A 118 9.10 3.94 0.78
N ALA A 119 10.36 4.20 0.48
CA ALA A 119 11.28 3.18 0.01
C ALA A 119 12.39 2.96 1.04
N VAL A 120 12.67 1.71 1.33
CA VAL A 120 13.72 1.27 2.25
C VAL A 120 14.63 0.29 1.53
N LEU A 121 15.92 0.55 1.55
CA LEU A 121 16.93 -0.42 1.19
C LEU A 121 17.31 -1.22 2.42
N PHE A 122 17.49 -2.51 2.27
CA PHE A 122 18.06 -3.32 3.34
C PHE A 122 19.19 -4.22 2.84
N HIS A 123 20.18 -4.34 3.69
CA HIS A 123 21.40 -5.11 3.50
C HIS A 123 21.93 -5.51 4.88
N ASP A 124 23.18 -5.25 5.26
CA ASP A 124 23.68 -5.42 6.62
C ASP A 124 22.88 -4.58 7.64
N SER A 125 22.41 -3.42 7.21
CA SER A 125 21.53 -2.50 7.92
C SER A 125 20.32 -2.13 7.05
N ALA A 126 19.49 -1.18 7.49
CA ALA A 126 18.39 -0.67 6.71
C ALA A 126 18.40 0.87 6.69
N GLU A 127 18.08 1.45 5.55
CA GLU A 127 18.00 2.89 5.35
C GLU A 127 16.79 3.30 4.50
N GLU A 128 16.15 4.39 4.87
CA GLU A 128 15.12 5.01 4.04
C GLU A 128 15.76 5.85 2.94
N ILE A 129 15.28 5.71 1.72
CA ILE A 129 15.72 6.50 0.57
C ILE A 129 14.54 7.20 -0.08
N PRO A 130 14.76 8.37 -0.70
CA PRO A 130 13.75 8.98 -1.56
C PRO A 130 13.37 8.03 -2.71
N VAL A 131 12.07 7.85 -2.97
CA VAL A 131 11.57 6.95 -4.05
C VAL A 131 12.20 7.27 -5.40
N ARG A 132 12.49 8.55 -5.68
CA ARG A 132 13.17 9.00 -6.92
C ARG A 132 14.59 8.44 -7.08
N GLU A 133 15.22 7.99 -6.00
CA GLU A 133 16.58 7.46 -6.01
C GLU A 133 16.64 5.95 -6.23
N LEU A 134 15.50 5.25 -6.18
CA LEU A 134 15.41 3.80 -6.46
C LEU A 134 16.12 3.39 -7.76
N GLY A 135 16.02 4.21 -8.81
CA GLY A 135 16.68 3.94 -10.10
C GLY A 135 18.21 3.93 -10.03
N ARG A 136 18.81 4.60 -9.05
CA ARG A 136 20.26 4.75 -8.88
C ARG A 136 20.87 3.70 -7.94
N VAL A 137 20.04 2.97 -7.22
CA VAL A 137 20.46 1.95 -6.26
C VAL A 137 21.30 0.87 -6.94
N ARG A 138 22.34 0.41 -6.26
CA ARG A 138 23.22 -0.67 -6.70
C ARG A 138 23.37 -1.70 -5.58
N VAL A 139 23.63 -2.93 -5.97
CA VAL A 139 24.02 -4.00 -5.04
C VAL A 139 25.39 -3.72 -4.47
N GLY A 140 25.56 -3.98 -3.18
CA GLY A 140 26.84 -3.91 -2.49
C GLY A 140 27.30 -5.27 -1.96
N PRO A 141 28.52 -5.36 -1.41
CA PRO A 141 29.07 -6.57 -0.81
C PRO A 141 28.47 -6.82 0.58
N TYR A 142 27.15 -6.84 0.68
CA TYR A 142 26.41 -6.88 1.93
C TYR A 142 25.72 -8.23 2.15
N TYR A 143 25.47 -8.53 3.41
CA TYR A 143 24.58 -9.61 3.83
C TYR A 143 23.13 -9.14 3.87
N THR A 144 22.19 -10.05 4.08
CA THR A 144 20.75 -9.77 4.10
C THR A 144 20.24 -9.73 5.53
N ASN A 145 20.02 -8.51 6.08
CA ASN A 145 19.45 -8.29 7.41
C ASN A 145 17.96 -7.91 7.28
N THR A 146 17.13 -8.89 7.05
CA THR A 146 15.68 -8.72 6.88
C THR A 146 15.03 -8.11 8.12
N ARG A 147 15.51 -8.45 9.33
CA ARG A 147 15.00 -7.93 10.59
C ARG A 147 15.11 -6.41 10.68
N GLU A 148 16.26 -5.84 10.32
CA GLU A 148 16.44 -4.39 10.32
C GLU A 148 15.56 -3.71 9.28
N GLY A 149 15.42 -4.30 8.09
CA GLY A 149 14.48 -3.82 7.07
C GLY A 149 13.06 -3.73 7.60
N LEU A 150 12.56 -4.81 8.20
CA LEU A 150 11.20 -4.87 8.76
C LEU A 150 11.02 -3.92 9.96
N ARG A 151 12.03 -3.80 10.84
CA ARG A 151 11.99 -2.86 11.96
C ARG A 151 11.90 -1.40 11.49
N LEU A 152 12.66 -1.04 10.47
CA LEU A 152 12.59 0.30 9.91
C LEU A 152 11.24 0.53 9.24
N ALA A 153 10.76 -0.40 8.42
CA ALA A 153 9.46 -0.32 7.77
C ALA A 153 8.32 -0.16 8.78
N ARG A 154 8.32 -0.95 9.85
CA ARG A 154 7.35 -0.82 10.94
C ARG A 154 7.37 0.57 11.55
N ARG A 155 8.54 1.10 11.92
CA ARG A 155 8.68 2.46 12.48
C ARG A 155 8.15 3.55 11.54
N LEU A 156 8.35 3.39 10.23
CA LEU A 156 7.84 4.32 9.23
C LEU A 156 6.31 4.25 9.15
N LEU A 157 5.73 3.05 9.13
CA LEU A 157 4.29 2.83 9.09
C LEU A 157 3.58 3.28 10.37
N GLU A 158 4.20 3.14 11.54
CA GLU A 158 3.63 3.61 12.80
C GLU A 158 3.43 5.13 12.84
N LYS A 159 4.20 5.88 12.05
CA LYS A 159 4.06 7.35 11.92
C LYS A 159 2.95 7.74 10.93
N GLN A 160 2.44 6.82 10.12
CA GLN A 160 1.41 7.09 9.13
C GLN A 160 0.02 7.02 9.75
N ARG A 161 -0.83 8.01 9.39
CA ARG A 161 -2.24 8.07 9.79
C ARG A 161 -3.14 7.62 8.63
N LYS A 162 -2.88 6.41 8.11
CA LYS A 162 -3.63 5.82 7.01
C LYS A 162 -4.40 4.61 7.51
N ASP A 163 -5.56 4.35 6.87
CA ASP A 163 -6.44 3.25 7.25
C ASP A 163 -5.79 1.90 7.01
N MET A 164 -5.11 1.78 5.88
CA MET A 164 -4.33 0.60 5.53
C MET A 164 -2.83 0.87 5.61
N ARG A 165 -2.09 -0.13 6.07
CA ARG A 165 -0.63 -0.08 6.15
C ARG A 165 -0.07 -1.40 5.64
N GLN A 166 0.84 -1.35 4.69
CA GLN A 166 1.41 -2.55 4.10
C GLN A 166 2.92 -2.43 3.89
N ILE A 167 3.57 -3.57 3.90
CA ILE A 167 4.98 -3.74 3.55
C ILE A 167 5.03 -4.61 2.30
N VAL A 168 5.71 -4.13 1.26
CA VAL A 168 6.04 -4.92 0.07
C VAL A 168 7.54 -5.14 0.07
N MET A 169 7.97 -6.41 0.20
CA MET A 169 9.38 -6.77 0.24
C MET A 169 9.78 -7.48 -1.06
N ILE A 170 10.89 -7.05 -1.65
CA ILE A 170 11.50 -7.67 -2.83
C ILE A 170 12.89 -8.14 -2.43
N THR A 171 13.07 -9.46 -2.36
CA THR A 171 14.29 -10.14 -1.90
C THR A 171 14.43 -11.50 -2.57
N ASP A 172 15.62 -12.07 -2.57
CA ASP A 172 15.85 -13.47 -2.93
C ASP A 172 15.58 -14.44 -1.77
N GLY A 173 15.21 -13.93 -0.60
CA GLY A 173 14.52 -14.63 0.47
C GLY A 173 15.38 -15.26 1.55
N LYS A 174 16.73 -15.22 1.50
CA LYS A 174 17.54 -15.87 2.52
C LYS A 174 18.25 -14.88 3.45
N PRO A 175 17.74 -14.65 4.69
CA PRO A 175 18.44 -13.85 5.68
C PRO A 175 19.82 -14.44 6.01
N SER A 176 20.83 -13.60 6.05
CA SER A 176 22.21 -13.98 6.34
C SER A 176 22.90 -13.07 7.37
N ALA A 177 22.21 -12.04 7.84
CA ALA A 177 22.69 -11.17 8.90
C ALA A 177 21.57 -10.87 9.91
N LEU A 178 21.98 -10.60 11.16
CA LEU A 178 21.08 -10.26 12.27
C LEU A 178 21.77 -9.25 13.18
N THR A 179 21.11 -8.14 13.48
CA THR A 179 21.56 -7.19 14.48
C THR A 179 21.22 -7.70 15.89
N GLN A 180 22.24 -7.91 16.70
CA GLN A 180 22.11 -8.33 18.09
C GLN A 180 21.66 -7.16 19.00
N PRO A 181 21.18 -7.42 20.24
CA PRO A 181 20.79 -6.38 21.17
C PRO A 181 21.93 -5.40 21.53
N ASP A 182 23.18 -5.84 21.44
CA ASP A 182 24.39 -5.03 21.66
C ASP A 182 24.77 -4.14 20.46
N GLY A 183 23.97 -4.20 19.37
CA GLY A 183 24.21 -3.46 18.12
C GLY A 183 25.19 -4.13 17.16
N ARG A 184 25.78 -5.25 17.50
CA ARG A 184 26.67 -6.00 16.61
C ARG A 184 25.86 -6.75 15.56
N ILE A 185 26.41 -6.82 14.34
CA ILE A 185 25.81 -7.57 13.25
C ILE A 185 26.43 -8.96 13.20
N TYR A 186 25.64 -9.96 13.55
CA TYR A 186 25.99 -11.36 13.33
C TYR A 186 25.76 -11.71 11.86
N LYS A 187 26.73 -12.36 11.24
CA LYS A 187 26.71 -12.72 9.81
C LYS A 187 26.96 -14.21 9.62
N ASN A 188 26.16 -14.86 8.79
CA ASN A 188 26.31 -16.25 8.40
C ASN A 188 26.04 -16.43 6.90
N ALA A 189 27.09 -16.71 6.13
CA ALA A 189 27.00 -16.88 4.68
C ALA A 189 26.09 -18.05 4.24
N PHE A 190 25.86 -19.03 5.11
CA PHE A 190 24.96 -20.16 4.85
C PHE A 190 23.48 -19.84 5.13
N GLY A 191 23.19 -18.62 5.61
CA GLY A 191 21.88 -18.16 6.02
C GLY A 191 21.60 -18.41 7.50
N LEU A 192 20.57 -17.73 8.01
CA LEU A 192 20.10 -17.83 9.37
C LEU A 192 18.82 -18.66 9.43
N ASP A 193 18.60 -19.30 10.56
CA ASP A 193 17.32 -19.96 10.83
C ASP A 193 16.19 -18.90 10.92
N PRO A 194 15.07 -19.08 10.21
CA PRO A 194 13.95 -18.17 10.29
C PRO A 194 13.42 -17.92 11.71
N PHE A 195 13.51 -18.89 12.61
CA PHE A 195 13.10 -18.75 14.01
C PHE A 195 13.98 -17.77 14.80
N VAL A 196 15.27 -17.66 14.47
CA VAL A 196 16.20 -16.71 15.11
C VAL A 196 15.90 -15.26 14.69
N ILE A 197 15.18 -15.09 13.60
CA ILE A 197 14.84 -13.76 13.04
C ILE A 197 13.52 -13.24 13.62
N ALA A 198 12.63 -14.14 14.03
CA ALA A 198 11.30 -13.81 14.51
C ALA A 198 11.28 -13.23 15.95
N GLU A 199 12.34 -13.42 16.75
CA GLU A 199 12.54 -12.80 18.06
C GLU A 199 13.13 -11.37 17.93
#